data_db9aee108e4e7f7182d94b83ec59c26d
#
_entry.id   db9aee108e4e7f7182d94b83ec59c26d
#
_cell.length_a   1.000
_cell.length_b   1.000
_cell.length_c   1.000
_cell.angle_alpha   90.00
_cell.angle_beta   90.00
_cell.angle_gamma   90.00
#
_symmetry.space_group_name_H-M   'P 1'
#
loop_
_entity.id
_entity.type
_entity.pdbx_description
1 polymer ?
#
loop_
_entity_poly.entity_id
_entity_poly.type
_entity_poly.pdbx_seq_one_letter_code
_entity_poly.pdbx_strand_id
1 'polypeptide(L)'
;SFQEGTVLMTLADMSTLEFKGTVDEIDVGKLLEGMEVRIQIGALPGSSVAAKLTRIAPKAREKEGATIFDVEAEIDTTKSSVTLRAGYSANADVIIQEKQGVLLIPERLVTMEKEKASVEVPGASPEDEPVKKEIQVGLSDGLNLEVVAGLAEGDKVIQRPAKEVE
;
A
#
# COMPACT_ATOMS: atom_id res chain seq x y z
N SER A 1 -32.95 19.93 40.07
CA SER A 1 -32.84 19.04 38.89
C SER A 1 -32.53 19.88 37.68
N PHE A 2 -31.38 19.60 37.02
CA PHE A 2 -31.07 20.21 35.73
C PHE A 2 -31.92 19.51 34.67
N GLN A 3 -32.75 20.21 33.94
CA GLN A 3 -33.39 19.69 32.74
C GLN A 3 -32.37 19.75 31.61
N GLU A 4 -32.12 18.61 31.00
CA GLU A 4 -31.36 18.57 29.73
C GLU A 4 -32.13 19.36 28.70
N GLY A 5 -31.46 20.33 28.06
CA GLY A 5 -32.05 21.10 26.95
C GLY A 5 -32.27 20.20 25.73
N THR A 6 -33.34 20.51 24.97
CA THR A 6 -33.56 19.86 23.68
C THR A 6 -32.56 20.40 22.67
N VAL A 7 -31.78 19.51 22.06
CA VAL A 7 -30.88 19.88 20.94
C VAL A 7 -31.70 20.10 19.69
N LEU A 8 -31.74 21.35 19.21
CA LEU A 8 -32.49 21.72 18.00
C LEU A 8 -31.67 21.61 16.71
N MET A 9 -30.35 21.75 16.82
CA MET A 9 -29.46 21.71 15.66
C MET A 9 -28.03 21.35 16.10
N THR A 10 -27.33 20.58 15.28
CA THR A 10 -25.90 20.30 15.43
C THR A 10 -25.15 20.90 14.24
N LEU A 11 -24.16 21.76 14.51
CA LEU A 11 -23.25 22.32 13.51
C LEU A 11 -21.91 21.59 13.58
N ALA A 12 -21.37 21.20 12.44
CA ALA A 12 -20.04 20.61 12.33
C ALA A 12 -19.22 21.41 11.29
N ASP A 13 -17.97 21.69 11.63
CA ASP A 13 -17.00 22.20 10.67
C ASP A 13 -16.47 21.05 9.83
N MET A 14 -16.65 21.13 8.50
CA MET A 14 -16.22 20.12 7.54
C MET A 14 -15.01 20.60 6.72
N SER A 15 -14.35 21.68 7.15
CA SER A 15 -13.18 22.22 6.45
C SER A 15 -11.98 21.30 6.54
N THR A 16 -11.87 20.52 7.61
CA THR A 16 -10.82 19.52 7.80
C THR A 16 -11.46 18.17 8.04
N LEU A 17 -11.02 17.17 7.28
CA LEU A 17 -11.43 15.79 7.46
C LEU A 17 -10.25 14.97 7.94
N GLU A 18 -10.50 14.12 8.93
CA GLU A 18 -9.52 13.22 9.49
C GLU A 18 -9.94 11.77 9.25
N PHE A 19 -8.97 10.95 8.90
CA PHE A 19 -9.09 9.51 8.98
C PHE A 19 -8.73 9.06 10.40
N LYS A 20 -9.56 8.20 10.98
CA LYS A 20 -9.28 7.54 12.27
C LYS A 20 -9.32 6.05 12.04
N GLY A 21 -8.24 5.39 12.36
CA GLY A 21 -8.08 3.95 12.16
C GLY A 21 -7.27 3.29 13.26
N THR A 22 -6.95 2.03 13.03
CA THR A 22 -6.14 1.23 13.94
C THR A 22 -5.08 0.48 13.17
N VAL A 23 -3.93 0.25 13.81
CA VAL A 23 -2.82 -0.53 13.29
C VAL A 23 -2.40 -1.56 14.34
N ASP A 24 -1.97 -2.72 13.88
CA ASP A 24 -1.48 -3.79 14.76
C ASP A 24 -0.10 -3.47 15.34
N GLU A 25 0.19 -4.04 16.52
CA GLU A 25 1.46 -3.87 17.23
C GLU A 25 2.67 -4.23 16.35
N ILE A 26 2.56 -5.24 15.50
CA ILE A 26 3.65 -5.69 14.63
C ILE A 26 4.04 -4.66 13.57
N ASP A 27 3.12 -3.77 13.19
CA ASP A 27 3.31 -2.80 12.13
C ASP A 27 3.50 -1.37 12.65
N VAL A 28 3.01 -1.05 13.85
CA VAL A 28 3.11 0.31 14.42
C VAL A 28 4.56 0.81 14.51
N GLY A 29 5.51 -0.10 14.78
CA GLY A 29 6.94 0.25 14.87
C GLY A 29 7.56 0.74 13.56
N LYS A 30 6.89 0.54 12.42
CA LYS A 30 7.31 1.00 11.10
C LYS A 30 6.76 2.39 10.76
N LEU A 31 5.79 2.87 11.54
CA LEU A 31 5.08 4.11 11.28
C LEU A 31 5.76 5.30 11.97
N LEU A 32 5.78 6.41 11.26
CA LEU A 32 6.24 7.70 11.77
C LEU A 32 5.20 8.77 11.43
N GLU A 33 4.98 9.70 12.36
CA GLU A 33 4.18 10.88 12.06
C GLU A 33 4.78 11.66 10.90
N GLY A 34 3.92 12.13 10.00
CA GLY A 34 4.33 12.80 8.78
C GLY A 34 4.42 11.89 7.55
N MET A 35 4.28 10.57 7.68
CA MET A 35 4.24 9.66 6.54
C MET A 35 3.02 9.93 5.65
N GLU A 36 3.21 9.70 4.35
CA GLU A 36 2.12 9.76 3.38
C GLU A 36 1.21 8.55 3.52
N VAL A 37 -0.08 8.80 3.41
CA VAL A 37 -1.14 7.81 3.53
C VAL A 37 -2.05 7.91 2.31
N ARG A 38 -2.36 6.79 1.70
CA ARG A 38 -3.36 6.67 0.66
C ARG A 38 -4.62 6.06 1.25
N ILE A 39 -5.71 6.82 1.26
CA ILE A 39 -6.98 6.40 1.84
C ILE A 39 -7.93 5.98 0.72
N GLN A 40 -8.39 4.73 0.79
CA GLN A 40 -9.40 4.17 -0.09
C GLN A 40 -10.75 4.20 0.62
N ILE A 41 -11.74 4.84 0.02
CA ILE A 41 -13.05 5.08 0.64
C ILE A 41 -14.03 4.02 0.16
N GLY A 42 -14.61 3.25 1.09
CA GLY A 42 -15.53 2.16 0.76
C GLY A 42 -16.78 2.61 -0.01
N ALA A 43 -17.27 3.81 0.27
CA ALA A 43 -18.43 4.39 -0.43
C ALA A 43 -18.12 4.89 -1.85
N LEU A 44 -16.84 4.99 -2.24
CA LEU A 44 -16.38 5.54 -3.52
C LEU A 44 -15.36 4.59 -4.18
N PRO A 45 -15.80 3.45 -4.70
CA PRO A 45 -14.91 2.45 -5.29
C PRO A 45 -14.04 3.04 -6.40
N GLY A 46 -12.75 2.71 -6.38
CA GLY A 46 -11.76 3.20 -7.34
C GLY A 46 -11.25 4.61 -7.07
N SER A 47 -11.75 5.28 -6.03
CA SER A 47 -11.25 6.60 -5.61
C SER A 47 -10.33 6.46 -4.40
N SER A 48 -9.19 7.12 -4.47
CA SER A 48 -8.28 7.27 -3.34
C SER A 48 -7.98 8.74 -3.08
N VAL A 49 -7.75 9.07 -1.83
CA VAL A 49 -7.37 10.43 -1.41
C VAL A 49 -6.03 10.39 -0.68
N ALA A 50 -5.23 11.43 -0.89
CA ALA A 50 -3.98 11.59 -0.18
C ALA A 50 -4.25 12.12 1.23
N ALA A 51 -3.49 11.62 2.18
CA ALA A 51 -3.53 12.06 3.57
C ALA A 51 -2.11 12.01 4.15
N LYS A 52 -1.96 12.56 5.33
CA LYS A 52 -0.71 12.55 6.06
C LYS A 52 -0.96 12.05 7.47
N LEU A 53 -0.15 11.07 7.92
CA LEU A 53 -0.23 10.54 9.27
C LEU A 53 0.15 11.64 10.27
N THR A 54 -0.79 12.04 11.11
CA THR A 54 -0.61 13.15 12.04
C THR A 54 -0.39 12.69 13.47
N ARG A 55 -0.92 11.51 13.81
CA ARG A 55 -0.83 11.01 15.17
C ARG A 55 -0.82 9.48 15.22
N ILE A 56 0.01 8.96 16.11
CA ILE A 56 0.02 7.56 16.54
C ILE A 56 -0.22 7.57 18.04
N ALA A 57 -1.26 6.88 18.52
CA ALA A 57 -1.55 6.84 19.94
C ALA A 57 -0.37 6.19 20.72
N PRO A 58 0.11 6.81 21.80
CA PRO A 58 1.24 6.28 22.58
C PRO A 58 0.87 5.05 23.41
N LYS A 59 -0.42 4.72 23.50
CA LYS A 59 -0.95 3.60 24.28
C LYS A 59 -1.75 2.67 23.40
N ALA A 60 -1.38 1.40 23.45
CA ALA A 60 -2.16 0.33 22.83
C ALA A 60 -3.48 0.11 23.56
N ARG A 61 -4.45 -0.45 22.85
CA ARG A 61 -5.66 -1.03 23.41
C ARG A 61 -5.89 -2.43 22.84
N GLU A 62 -6.60 -3.25 23.59
CA GLU A 62 -6.99 -4.57 23.13
C GLU A 62 -8.35 -4.50 22.42
N LYS A 63 -8.45 -5.12 21.26
CA LYS A 63 -9.69 -5.27 20.50
C LYS A 63 -9.72 -6.69 19.92
N GLU A 64 -10.75 -7.45 20.27
CA GLU A 64 -10.97 -8.80 19.75
C GLU A 64 -9.77 -9.76 19.92
N GLY A 65 -8.99 -9.56 21.00
CA GLY A 65 -7.79 -10.36 21.30
C GLY A 65 -6.51 -9.92 20.58
N ALA A 66 -6.56 -8.83 19.83
CA ALA A 66 -5.39 -8.21 19.18
C ALA A 66 -4.97 -6.92 19.88
N THR A 67 -3.67 -6.69 20.00
CA THR A 67 -3.11 -5.43 20.47
C THR A 67 -3.04 -4.44 19.32
N ILE A 68 -3.78 -3.34 19.44
CA ILE A 68 -3.87 -2.32 18.39
C ILE A 68 -3.55 -0.93 18.93
N PHE A 69 -3.10 -0.06 18.01
CA PHE A 69 -2.84 1.37 18.26
C PHE A 69 -3.77 2.20 17.40
N ASP A 70 -4.36 3.24 17.99
CA ASP A 70 -5.16 4.19 17.23
C ASP A 70 -4.23 5.12 16.46
N VAL A 71 -4.59 5.40 15.21
CA VAL A 71 -3.88 6.31 14.31
C VAL A 71 -4.83 7.33 13.71
N GLU A 72 -4.32 8.53 13.48
CA GLU A 72 -5.07 9.62 12.85
C GLU A 72 -4.26 10.16 11.67
N ALA A 73 -4.95 10.43 10.56
CA ALA A 73 -4.34 11.06 9.39
C ALA A 73 -5.22 12.19 8.86
N GLU A 74 -4.61 13.33 8.58
CA GLU A 74 -5.26 14.48 7.98
C GLU A 74 -5.38 14.29 6.47
N ILE A 75 -6.60 14.44 5.95
CA ILE A 75 -6.90 14.25 4.53
C ILE A 75 -6.63 15.57 3.79
N ASP A 76 -5.84 15.51 2.72
CA ASP A 76 -5.62 16.62 1.81
C ASP A 76 -6.84 16.80 0.90
N THR A 77 -7.81 17.59 1.37
CA THR A 77 -9.04 17.86 0.61
C THR A 77 -8.79 18.75 -0.62
N THR A 78 -7.66 19.45 -0.70
CA THR A 78 -7.34 20.34 -1.82
C THR A 78 -7.03 19.60 -3.09
N LYS A 79 -6.51 18.37 -2.98
CA LYS A 79 -6.19 17.48 -4.09
C LYS A 79 -7.29 16.47 -4.42
N SER A 80 -8.38 16.49 -3.64
CA SER A 80 -9.49 15.55 -3.83
C SER A 80 -10.49 16.07 -4.85
N SER A 81 -10.77 15.29 -5.88
CA SER A 81 -11.83 15.55 -6.85
C SER A 81 -13.21 15.05 -6.39
N VAL A 82 -13.26 14.36 -5.25
CA VAL A 82 -14.49 13.73 -4.74
C VAL A 82 -15.00 14.42 -3.48
N THR A 83 -16.30 14.49 -3.35
CA THR A 83 -16.95 15.03 -2.13
C THR A 83 -16.91 13.98 -1.03
N LEU A 84 -16.14 14.26 0.02
CA LEU A 84 -16.04 13.41 1.19
C LEU A 84 -17.11 13.76 2.23
N ARG A 85 -17.54 12.75 2.99
CA ARG A 85 -18.47 12.93 4.11
C ARG A 85 -17.95 12.22 5.34
N ALA A 86 -18.14 12.85 6.50
CA ALA A 86 -17.83 12.19 7.76
C ALA A 86 -18.68 10.92 7.94
N GLY A 87 -18.09 9.90 8.54
CA GLY A 87 -18.74 8.61 8.76
C GLY A 87 -18.58 7.59 7.63
N TYR A 88 -17.87 7.91 6.56
CA TYR A 88 -17.50 6.90 5.57
C TYR A 88 -16.50 5.90 6.15
N SER A 89 -16.68 4.63 5.81
CA SER A 89 -15.65 3.61 6.06
C SER A 89 -14.52 3.76 5.04
N ALA A 90 -13.29 3.56 5.51
CA ALA A 90 -12.12 3.70 4.67
C ALA A 90 -11.01 2.75 5.11
N ASN A 91 -10.17 2.34 4.15
CA ASN A 91 -8.90 1.67 4.39
C ASN A 91 -7.76 2.63 4.09
N ALA A 92 -6.72 2.58 4.89
CA ALA A 92 -5.56 3.44 4.76
C ALA A 92 -4.30 2.60 4.52
N ASP A 93 -3.62 2.88 3.41
CA ASP A 93 -2.32 2.31 3.09
C ASP A 93 -1.24 3.35 3.43
N VAL A 94 -0.43 3.08 4.44
CA VAL A 94 0.69 3.95 4.80
C VAL A 94 1.89 3.63 3.91
N ILE A 95 2.42 4.65 3.22
CA ILE A 95 3.55 4.49 2.33
C ILE A 95 4.84 4.53 3.16
N ILE A 96 5.40 3.34 3.44
CA ILE A 96 6.61 3.20 4.24
C ILE A 96 7.86 3.55 3.42
N GLN A 97 7.85 3.17 2.16
CA GLN A 97 8.97 3.40 1.25
C GLN A 97 8.45 3.53 -0.19
N GLU A 98 8.94 4.53 -0.90
CA GLU A 98 8.64 4.75 -2.31
C GLU A 98 9.95 4.97 -3.08
N LYS A 99 10.03 4.36 -4.26
CA LYS A 99 11.09 4.64 -5.24
C LYS A 99 10.46 4.99 -6.57
N GLN A 100 10.96 6.03 -7.20
CA GLN A 100 10.50 6.48 -8.52
C GLN A 100 11.56 6.21 -9.59
N GLY A 101 11.10 6.00 -10.83
CA GLY A 101 12.00 5.81 -11.97
C GLY A 101 12.79 4.50 -11.93
N VAL A 102 12.27 3.47 -11.26
CA VAL A 102 12.87 2.15 -11.17
C VAL A 102 12.31 1.20 -12.23
N LEU A 103 13.16 0.27 -12.68
CA LEU A 103 12.72 -0.81 -13.57
C LEU A 103 11.92 -1.83 -12.77
N LEU A 104 10.72 -2.16 -13.24
CA LEU A 104 9.84 -3.12 -12.59
C LEU A 104 9.67 -4.38 -13.44
N ILE A 105 9.56 -5.52 -12.77
CA ILE A 105 9.20 -6.80 -13.37
C ILE A 105 8.07 -7.43 -12.55
N PRO A 106 7.03 -8.02 -13.19
CA PRO A 106 6.03 -8.79 -12.45
C PRO A 106 6.67 -9.92 -11.64
N GLU A 107 6.33 -10.00 -10.35
CA GLU A 107 6.95 -10.98 -9.42
C GLU A 107 6.79 -12.43 -9.91
N ARG A 108 5.67 -12.74 -10.58
CA ARG A 108 5.40 -14.06 -11.17
C ARG A 108 6.40 -14.51 -12.25
N LEU A 109 7.20 -13.59 -12.80
CA LEU A 109 8.23 -13.89 -13.81
C LEU A 109 9.60 -14.16 -13.19
N VAL A 110 9.74 -13.92 -11.89
CA VAL A 110 10.99 -14.07 -11.16
C VAL A 110 10.98 -15.39 -10.39
N THR A 111 12.01 -16.17 -10.56
CA THR A 111 12.23 -17.38 -9.75
C THR A 111 13.22 -17.05 -8.65
N MET A 112 12.77 -17.21 -7.40
CA MET A 112 13.60 -17.04 -6.21
C MET A 112 14.15 -18.39 -5.79
N GLU A 113 15.47 -18.57 -5.85
CA GLU A 113 16.17 -19.75 -5.37
C GLU A 113 17.11 -19.36 -4.22
N LYS A 114 16.71 -19.66 -2.99
CA LYS A 114 17.41 -19.22 -1.77
C LYS A 114 17.49 -17.70 -1.70
N GLU A 115 18.65 -17.10 -1.97
CA GLU A 115 18.88 -15.64 -1.95
C GLU A 115 19.12 -15.06 -3.35
N LYS A 116 18.94 -15.86 -4.41
CA LYS A 116 19.18 -15.45 -5.79
C LYS A 116 17.88 -15.35 -6.56
N ALA A 117 17.70 -14.22 -7.21
CA ALA A 117 16.61 -14.00 -8.14
C ALA A 117 17.09 -14.26 -9.58
N SER A 118 16.26 -14.93 -10.35
CA SER A 118 16.54 -15.21 -11.76
C SER A 118 15.29 -15.09 -12.61
N VAL A 119 15.49 -14.75 -13.88
CA VAL A 119 14.43 -14.71 -14.90
C VAL A 119 14.85 -15.58 -16.07
N GLU A 120 13.89 -16.00 -16.88
CA GLU A 120 14.15 -16.67 -18.14
C GLU A 120 14.08 -15.67 -19.28
N VAL A 121 15.14 -15.61 -20.06
CA VAL A 121 15.21 -14.77 -21.26
C VAL A 121 15.30 -15.66 -22.51
N PRO A 122 14.83 -15.18 -23.68
CA PRO A 122 14.99 -15.92 -24.93
C PRO A 122 16.46 -16.22 -25.23
N GLY A 123 16.74 -17.39 -25.80
CA GLY A 123 18.05 -17.73 -26.33
C GLY A 123 18.46 -16.83 -27.50
N ALA A 124 19.65 -17.05 -28.04
CA ALA A 124 20.19 -16.24 -29.14
C ALA A 124 19.39 -16.44 -30.45
N SER A 125 18.74 -17.59 -30.62
CA SER A 125 17.86 -17.92 -31.75
C SER A 125 16.47 -18.30 -31.25
N PRO A 126 15.41 -18.16 -32.09
CA PRO A 126 14.03 -18.51 -31.70
C PRO A 126 13.84 -20.00 -31.37
N GLU A 127 14.74 -20.88 -31.80
CA GLU A 127 14.74 -22.33 -31.57
C GLU A 127 15.55 -22.74 -30.33
N ASP A 128 16.28 -21.79 -29.72
CA ASP A 128 17.09 -22.05 -28.54
C ASP A 128 16.25 -22.16 -27.27
N GLU A 129 16.66 -23.01 -26.35
CA GLU A 129 16.03 -23.08 -25.03
C GLU A 129 16.22 -21.77 -24.24
N PRO A 130 15.20 -21.39 -23.42
CA PRO A 130 15.31 -20.23 -22.53
C PRO A 130 16.54 -20.30 -21.62
N VAL A 131 17.21 -19.18 -21.49
CA VAL A 131 18.40 -19.06 -20.64
C VAL A 131 18.02 -18.40 -19.32
N LYS A 132 18.41 -19.02 -18.19
CA LYS A 132 18.32 -18.39 -16.88
C LYS A 132 19.31 -17.25 -16.77
N LYS A 133 18.82 -16.05 -16.48
CA LYS A 133 19.62 -14.85 -16.23
C LYS A 133 19.46 -14.43 -14.78
N GLU A 134 20.55 -14.36 -14.03
CA GLU A 134 20.54 -13.89 -12.65
C GLU A 134 20.31 -12.38 -12.63
N ILE A 135 19.44 -11.91 -11.73
CA ILE A 135 19.11 -10.50 -11.54
C ILE A 135 19.23 -10.12 -10.07
N GLN A 136 19.42 -8.83 -9.83
CA GLN A 136 19.33 -8.27 -8.49
C GLN A 136 17.98 -7.54 -8.36
N VAL A 137 17.23 -7.88 -7.33
CA VAL A 137 15.93 -7.30 -7.04
C VAL A 137 15.98 -6.44 -5.79
N GLY A 138 15.11 -5.45 -5.72
CA GLY A 138 14.99 -4.53 -4.60
C GLY A 138 13.61 -4.64 -3.95
N LEU A 139 12.89 -3.52 -3.90
CA LEU A 139 11.56 -3.44 -3.29
C LEU A 139 10.52 -4.27 -4.06
N SER A 140 9.56 -4.81 -3.31
CA SER A 140 8.35 -5.45 -3.86
C SER A 140 7.10 -4.71 -3.39
N ASP A 141 6.11 -4.59 -4.28
CA ASP A 141 4.76 -4.13 -3.95
C ASP A 141 3.75 -5.30 -3.84
N GLY A 142 4.26 -6.55 -3.89
CA GLY A 142 3.46 -7.77 -3.88
C GLY A 142 2.92 -8.19 -5.26
N LEU A 143 3.08 -7.35 -6.30
CA LEU A 143 2.75 -7.65 -7.69
C LEU A 143 3.98 -7.53 -8.59
N ASN A 144 4.82 -6.54 -8.32
CA ASN A 144 6.03 -6.24 -9.07
C ASN A 144 7.25 -6.17 -8.14
N LEU A 145 8.40 -6.53 -8.70
CA LEU A 145 9.71 -6.41 -8.07
C LEU A 145 10.52 -5.32 -8.77
N GLU A 146 11.21 -4.51 -7.98
CA GLU A 146 12.24 -3.62 -8.49
C GLU A 146 13.41 -4.44 -9.03
N VAL A 147 13.86 -4.13 -10.23
CA VAL A 147 15.11 -4.68 -10.80
C VAL A 147 16.22 -3.66 -10.60
N VAL A 148 17.17 -4.00 -9.74
CA VAL A 148 18.33 -3.16 -9.44
C VAL A 148 19.45 -3.38 -10.46
N ALA A 149 19.63 -4.62 -10.91
CA ALA A 149 20.62 -4.98 -11.91
C ALA A 149 20.26 -6.30 -12.63
N GLY A 150 20.84 -6.51 -13.80
CA GLY A 150 20.70 -7.74 -14.57
C GLY A 150 19.73 -7.64 -15.74
N LEU A 151 18.82 -6.67 -15.78
CA LEU A 151 17.93 -6.39 -16.91
C LEU A 151 17.99 -4.92 -17.28
N ALA A 152 17.63 -4.61 -18.52
CA ALA A 152 17.42 -3.26 -19.01
C ALA A 152 15.98 -3.09 -19.51
N GLU A 153 15.54 -1.84 -19.63
CA GLU A 153 14.24 -1.54 -20.23
C GLU A 153 14.19 -2.05 -21.68
N GLY A 154 13.12 -2.81 -21.98
CA GLY A 154 12.94 -3.44 -23.29
C GLY A 154 13.47 -4.87 -23.41
N ASP A 155 14.18 -5.40 -22.40
CA ASP A 155 14.58 -6.80 -22.35
C ASP A 155 13.32 -7.69 -22.34
N LYS A 156 13.36 -8.77 -23.13
CA LYS A 156 12.27 -9.76 -23.22
C LYS A 156 12.46 -10.82 -22.14
N VAL A 157 11.41 -11.06 -21.36
CA VAL A 157 11.36 -12.10 -20.33
C VAL A 157 10.27 -13.10 -20.70
N ILE A 158 10.54 -14.39 -20.51
CA ILE A 158 9.61 -15.47 -20.85
C ILE A 158 8.70 -15.73 -19.66
N GLN A 159 7.41 -15.77 -19.93
CA GLN A 159 6.42 -16.24 -18.98
C GLN A 159 6.10 -17.71 -19.27
N ARG A 160 6.43 -18.60 -18.31
CA ARG A 160 5.93 -19.97 -18.38
C ARG A 160 4.48 -20.02 -17.90
N PRO A 161 3.60 -20.79 -18.55
CA PRO A 161 2.29 -21.07 -17.98
C PRO A 161 2.47 -21.78 -16.63
N ALA A 162 1.56 -21.49 -15.68
CA ALA A 162 1.56 -22.20 -14.42
C ALA A 162 1.49 -23.71 -14.67
N LYS A 163 2.36 -24.50 -14.00
CA LYS A 163 2.24 -25.95 -14.04
C LYS A 163 0.89 -26.30 -13.41
N GLU A 164 0.00 -26.92 -14.20
CA GLU A 164 -1.14 -27.60 -13.63
C GLU A 164 -0.61 -28.70 -12.71
N VAL A 165 -0.96 -28.61 -11.44
CA VAL A 165 -0.67 -29.65 -10.46
C VAL A 165 -1.79 -30.69 -10.64
N GLU A 166 -1.47 -31.85 -11.21
CA GLU A 166 -2.34 -33.02 -11.20
C GLU A 166 -2.52 -33.56 -9.77
#